data_b9de0ab797ed66452013e5e6aa167aec
#
_entry.id   b9de0ab797ed66452013e5e6aa167aec
#
_cell.length_a   1.000
_cell.length_b   1.000
_cell.length_c   1.000
_cell.angle_alpha   90.00
_cell.angle_beta   90.00
_cell.angle_gamma   90.00
#
_symmetry.space_group_name_H-M   'P 1'
#
loop_
_entity.id
_entity.type
_entity.pdbx_description
1 polymer ?
#
loop_
_entity_poly.entity_id
_entity_poly.type
_entity_poly.pdbx_seq_one_letter_code
_entity_poly.pdbx_strand_id
1 'polypeptide(L)'
;KTLFLLSCLAAPLLQGGQFDSARVPESAEWYLHFDLEEIRESKFGKVIISEVTKEHGEAIANIESIFNLNPLEDLHDVTLFGNGKPDHSAVLIKGKMNRGHLEKSITQADDYRVRAYRDVVVHTWMDDSGSKRQYAAFHLDDLLVFSDRMDLLKLTLDTLAKKKPSVTPDENIFAGEMVHAYANIQKI
;
A
#
# COMPACT_ATOMS: atom_id res chain seq x y z
N LYS A 1 41.33 -4.90 33.81
CA LYS A 1 39.96 -4.33 33.80
C LYS A 1 39.66 -3.90 32.35
N THR A 2 39.04 -4.80 31.60
CA THR A 2 38.68 -4.57 30.18
C THR A 2 37.24 -4.08 30.17
N LEU A 3 37.06 -2.84 29.76
CA LEU A 3 35.77 -2.19 29.62
C LEU A 3 35.16 -2.62 28.24
N PHE A 4 34.15 -3.47 28.26
CA PHE A 4 33.36 -3.77 27.07
C PHE A 4 32.38 -2.61 26.83
N LEU A 5 32.67 -1.80 25.82
CA LEU A 5 31.72 -0.83 25.27
C LEU A 5 30.67 -1.60 24.44
N LEU A 6 29.46 -1.78 25.01
CA LEU A 6 28.29 -2.26 24.33
C LEU A 6 27.80 -1.12 23.41
N SER A 7 28.19 -1.17 22.14
CA SER A 7 27.63 -0.33 21.09
C SER A 7 26.20 -0.82 20.79
N CYS A 8 25.19 -0.20 21.41
CA CYS A 8 23.81 -0.34 20.98
C CYS A 8 23.68 0.27 19.58
N LEU A 9 23.71 -0.57 18.56
CA LEU A 9 23.16 -0.22 17.25
C LEU A 9 21.63 -0.06 17.44
N ALA A 10 21.20 1.18 17.67
CA ALA A 10 19.80 1.54 17.50
C ALA A 10 19.50 1.40 16.01
N ALA A 11 18.90 0.27 15.59
CA ALA A 11 18.25 0.20 14.30
C ALA A 11 17.21 1.34 14.29
N PRO A 12 17.17 2.17 13.24
CA PRO A 12 16.09 3.14 13.10
C PRO A 12 14.78 2.34 13.12
N LEU A 13 13.92 2.61 14.09
CA LEU A 13 12.53 2.17 14.06
C LEU A 13 11.96 2.82 12.81
N LEU A 14 11.75 2.04 11.74
CA LEU A 14 11.02 2.49 10.56
C LEU A 14 9.67 2.97 11.07
N GLN A 15 9.45 4.27 11.03
CA GLN A 15 8.16 4.86 11.32
C GLN A 15 7.15 4.27 10.33
N GLY A 16 5.97 3.87 10.82
CA GLY A 16 5.05 2.98 10.13
C GLY A 16 4.56 3.47 8.76
N GLY A 17 4.54 4.78 8.50
CA GLY A 17 4.01 5.39 7.28
C GLY A 17 5.06 5.81 6.24
N GLN A 18 6.36 5.76 6.55
CA GLN A 18 7.42 6.25 5.67
C GLN A 18 7.56 5.44 4.38
N PHE A 19 7.87 6.14 3.26
CA PHE A 19 8.12 5.49 1.96
C PHE A 19 9.26 4.48 2.03
N ASP A 20 8.99 3.29 1.51
CA ASP A 20 9.95 2.19 1.41
C ASP A 20 10.11 1.78 -0.06
N SER A 21 11.18 2.27 -0.70
CA SER A 21 11.51 1.98 -2.09
C SER A 21 11.66 0.48 -2.38
N ALA A 22 12.01 -0.33 -1.37
CA ALA A 22 12.13 -1.79 -1.52
C ALA A 22 10.79 -2.49 -1.83
N ARG A 23 9.66 -1.79 -1.67
CA ARG A 23 8.33 -2.32 -1.98
C ARG A 23 7.88 -2.05 -3.41
N VAL A 24 8.50 -1.10 -4.10
CA VAL A 24 8.11 -0.68 -5.45
C VAL A 24 9.01 -1.37 -6.48
N PRO A 25 8.46 -2.09 -7.49
CA PRO A 25 9.25 -2.72 -8.54
C PRO A 25 10.12 -1.72 -9.30
N GLU A 26 11.37 -2.08 -9.63
CA GLU A 26 12.30 -1.25 -10.41
C GLU A 26 11.71 -0.78 -11.76
N SER A 27 10.81 -1.56 -12.34
CA SER A 27 10.14 -1.24 -13.60
C SER A 27 9.02 -0.22 -13.48
N ALA A 28 8.72 0.28 -12.28
CA ALA A 28 7.79 1.37 -12.09
C ALA A 28 8.38 2.66 -12.70
N GLU A 29 7.60 3.32 -13.55
CA GLU A 29 7.98 4.58 -14.19
C GLU A 29 7.43 5.79 -13.45
N TRP A 30 6.49 5.56 -12.55
CA TRP A 30 6.00 6.55 -11.60
C TRP A 30 5.57 5.86 -10.31
N TYR A 31 5.64 6.58 -9.22
CA TYR A 31 4.99 6.22 -7.97
C TYR A 31 4.53 7.47 -7.21
N LEU A 32 3.52 7.28 -6.37
CA LEU A 32 2.97 8.27 -5.47
C LEU A 32 2.72 7.59 -4.12
N HIS A 33 3.34 8.11 -3.09
CA HIS A 33 3.24 7.61 -1.74
C HIS A 33 2.61 8.66 -0.82
N PHE A 34 1.74 8.21 0.06
CA PHE A 34 1.11 9.00 1.11
C PHE A 34 1.45 8.39 2.46
N ASP A 35 2.17 9.13 3.30
CA ASP A 35 2.35 8.83 4.72
C ASP A 35 1.13 9.36 5.48
N LEU A 36 0.18 8.46 5.77
CA LEU A 36 -1.07 8.82 6.43
C LEU A 36 -0.87 9.12 7.93
N GLU A 37 0.19 8.60 8.54
CA GLU A 37 0.54 8.93 9.91
C GLU A 37 1.02 10.37 10.01
N GLU A 38 1.96 10.77 9.13
CA GLU A 38 2.45 12.15 9.08
C GLU A 38 1.34 13.14 8.68
N ILE A 39 0.46 12.74 7.75
CA ILE A 39 -0.73 13.54 7.40
C ILE A 39 -1.58 13.78 8.64
N ARG A 40 -1.90 12.76 9.44
CA ARG A 40 -2.70 12.90 10.67
C ARG A 40 -2.07 13.82 11.71
N GLU A 41 -0.75 13.77 11.84
CA GLU A 41 -0.01 14.58 12.83
C GLU A 41 0.11 16.04 12.40
N SER A 42 0.17 16.32 11.08
CA SER A 42 0.39 17.67 10.55
C SER A 42 -0.83 18.58 10.72
N LYS A 43 -0.59 19.90 10.84
CA LYS A 43 -1.66 20.89 10.89
C LYS A 43 -2.45 20.93 9.57
N PHE A 44 -1.77 20.82 8.45
CA PHE A 44 -2.38 20.83 7.11
C PHE A 44 -3.21 19.55 6.89
N GLY A 45 -2.69 18.40 7.25
CA GLY A 45 -3.41 17.14 7.12
C GLY A 45 -4.67 17.09 7.97
N LYS A 46 -4.69 17.67 9.17
CA LYS A 46 -5.89 17.77 10.00
C LYS A 46 -7.01 18.56 9.30
N VAL A 47 -6.66 19.61 8.54
CA VAL A 47 -7.64 20.35 7.73
C VAL A 47 -8.17 19.48 6.60
N ILE A 48 -7.29 18.79 5.87
CA ILE A 48 -7.69 17.87 4.79
C ILE A 48 -8.63 16.78 5.33
N ILE A 49 -8.25 16.12 6.41
CA ILE A 49 -9.06 15.05 7.03
C ILE A 49 -10.43 15.59 7.43
N SER A 50 -10.50 16.79 8.00
CA SER A 50 -11.76 17.43 8.37
C SER A 50 -12.68 17.63 7.15
N GLU A 51 -12.14 18.14 6.03
CA GLU A 51 -12.93 18.31 4.80
C GLU A 51 -13.33 16.97 4.17
N VAL A 52 -12.41 15.99 4.10
CA VAL A 52 -12.72 14.65 3.60
C VAL A 52 -13.82 13.98 4.44
N THR A 53 -13.75 14.10 5.77
CA THR A 53 -14.78 13.56 6.66
C THR A 53 -16.12 14.23 6.45
N LYS A 54 -16.12 15.54 6.21
CA LYS A 54 -17.35 16.32 5.96
C LYS A 54 -17.99 15.95 4.62
N GLU A 55 -17.18 15.79 3.57
CA GLU A 55 -17.68 15.52 2.22
C GLU A 55 -17.97 14.04 1.97
N HIS A 56 -17.21 13.13 2.58
CA HIS A 56 -17.22 11.69 2.31
C HIS A 56 -17.45 10.82 3.56
N GLY A 57 -17.95 11.40 4.65
CA GLY A 57 -18.15 10.69 5.92
C GLY A 57 -19.01 9.43 5.80
N GLU A 58 -20.07 9.46 4.97
CA GLU A 58 -20.91 8.28 4.72
C GLU A 58 -20.14 7.15 4.01
N ALA A 59 -19.30 7.49 3.04
CA ALA A 59 -18.45 6.50 2.35
C ALA A 59 -17.42 5.89 3.30
N ILE A 60 -16.81 6.70 4.16
CA ILE A 60 -15.87 6.24 5.20
C ILE A 60 -16.57 5.30 6.17
N ALA A 61 -17.77 5.66 6.67
CA ALA A 61 -18.56 4.82 7.56
C ALA A 61 -18.98 3.50 6.90
N ASN A 62 -19.28 3.51 5.61
CA ASN A 62 -19.57 2.29 4.85
C ASN A 62 -18.34 1.37 4.74
N ILE A 63 -17.16 1.92 4.46
CA ILE A 63 -15.90 1.16 4.45
C ILE A 63 -15.66 0.55 5.82
N GLU A 64 -15.81 1.32 6.89
CA GLU A 64 -15.64 0.86 8.26
C GLU A 64 -16.62 -0.26 8.61
N SER A 65 -17.89 -0.11 8.24
CA SER A 65 -18.94 -1.11 8.48
C SER A 65 -18.68 -2.42 7.72
N ILE A 66 -18.26 -2.35 6.47
CA ILE A 66 -18.06 -3.53 5.61
C ILE A 66 -16.73 -4.23 5.92
N PHE A 67 -15.66 -3.48 6.12
CA PHE A 67 -14.30 -4.01 6.22
C PHE A 67 -13.74 -4.01 7.64
N ASN A 68 -14.49 -3.45 8.60
CA ASN A 68 -14.00 -3.23 9.98
C ASN A 68 -12.64 -2.52 9.97
N LEU A 69 -12.54 -1.47 9.16
CA LEU A 69 -11.33 -0.69 8.91
C LEU A 69 -11.71 0.78 8.75
N ASN A 70 -11.25 1.63 9.66
CA ASN A 70 -11.34 3.08 9.46
C ASN A 70 -10.15 3.56 8.62
N PRO A 71 -10.36 3.95 7.34
CA PRO A 71 -9.25 4.31 6.45
C PRO A 71 -8.47 5.54 6.93
N LEU A 72 -9.09 6.42 7.73
CA LEU A 72 -8.44 7.62 8.25
C LEU A 72 -7.61 7.37 9.52
N GLU A 73 -7.84 6.26 10.24
CA GLU A 73 -7.18 5.97 11.52
C GLU A 73 -6.27 4.74 11.45
N ASP A 74 -6.70 3.68 10.72
CA ASP A 74 -6.04 2.39 10.75
C ASP A 74 -4.97 2.23 9.67
N LEU A 75 -5.02 3.02 8.58
CA LEU A 75 -4.02 2.96 7.53
C LEU A 75 -2.77 3.76 7.91
N HIS A 76 -1.60 3.17 7.69
CA HIS A 76 -0.30 3.80 7.91
C HIS A 76 0.19 4.51 6.66
N ASP A 77 0.20 3.81 5.53
CA ASP A 77 0.62 4.36 4.25
C ASP A 77 -0.16 3.75 3.07
N VAL A 78 -0.18 4.51 1.97
CA VAL A 78 -0.66 4.05 0.67
C VAL A 78 0.37 4.43 -0.38
N THR A 79 0.80 3.44 -1.18
CA THR A 79 1.71 3.67 -2.31
C THR A 79 1.06 3.19 -3.60
N LEU A 80 0.89 4.10 -4.55
CA LEU A 80 0.45 3.80 -5.91
C LEU A 80 1.65 3.81 -6.83
N PHE A 81 1.72 2.92 -7.81
CA PHE A 81 2.76 2.94 -8.81
C PHE A 81 2.31 2.26 -10.11
N GLY A 82 3.01 2.55 -11.19
CA GLY A 82 2.71 1.99 -12.50
C GLY A 82 3.82 2.23 -13.53
N ASN A 83 3.60 1.73 -14.73
CA ASN A 83 4.56 1.83 -15.84
C ASN A 83 4.12 2.81 -16.94
N GLY A 84 3.26 3.77 -16.63
CA GLY A 84 2.77 4.79 -17.56
C GLY A 84 1.74 4.31 -18.59
N LYS A 85 1.47 3.00 -18.70
CA LYS A 85 0.42 2.47 -19.58
C LYS A 85 -0.94 2.58 -18.92
N PRO A 86 -2.02 2.83 -19.68
CA PRO A 86 -3.37 2.76 -19.15
C PRO A 86 -3.64 1.42 -18.47
N ASP A 87 -4.34 1.45 -17.33
CA ASP A 87 -4.72 0.26 -16.56
C ASP A 87 -3.52 -0.62 -16.11
N HIS A 88 -2.33 -0.02 -15.96
CA HIS A 88 -1.12 -0.70 -15.47
C HIS A 88 -0.62 -0.05 -14.19
N SER A 89 -1.44 -0.14 -13.14
CA SER A 89 -1.11 0.36 -11.81
C SER A 89 -1.36 -0.70 -10.73
N ALA A 90 -0.65 -0.54 -9.63
CA ALA A 90 -0.88 -1.29 -8.41
C ALA A 90 -0.88 -0.35 -7.21
N VAL A 91 -1.52 -0.80 -6.14
CA VAL A 91 -1.62 -0.09 -4.88
C VAL A 91 -1.11 -1.01 -3.78
N LEU A 92 -0.21 -0.48 -2.95
CA LEU A 92 0.18 -1.05 -1.68
C LEU A 92 -0.55 -0.29 -0.59
N ILE A 93 -1.20 -1.00 0.31
CA ILE A 93 -1.91 -0.44 1.45
C ILE A 93 -1.34 -1.08 2.70
N LYS A 94 -0.74 -0.28 3.57
CA LYS A 94 -0.25 -0.75 4.87
C LYS A 94 -1.09 -0.16 5.98
N GLY A 95 -1.41 -0.98 6.99
CA GLY A 95 -2.22 -0.53 8.11
C GLY A 95 -2.60 -1.64 9.07
N LYS A 96 -3.35 -1.27 10.10
CA LYS A 96 -3.93 -2.20 11.07
C LYS A 96 -5.17 -2.86 10.46
N MET A 97 -4.97 -3.91 9.67
CA MET A 97 -6.05 -4.58 8.96
C MET A 97 -6.42 -5.89 9.65
N ASN A 98 -7.73 -6.14 9.80
CA ASN A 98 -8.22 -7.46 10.15
C ASN A 98 -8.30 -8.32 8.89
N ARG A 99 -7.18 -8.97 8.55
CA ARG A 99 -7.05 -9.81 7.35
C ARG A 99 -8.19 -10.81 7.21
N GLY A 100 -8.51 -11.56 8.28
CA GLY A 100 -9.55 -12.58 8.21
C GLY A 100 -10.94 -11.99 7.93
N HIS A 101 -11.23 -10.79 8.44
CA HIS A 101 -12.48 -10.09 8.14
C HIS A 101 -12.50 -9.59 6.69
N LEU A 102 -11.41 -8.98 6.21
CA LEU A 102 -11.28 -8.51 4.83
C LEU A 102 -11.41 -9.66 3.82
N GLU A 103 -10.71 -10.77 4.05
CA GLU A 103 -10.80 -11.97 3.20
C GLU A 103 -12.24 -12.53 3.17
N LYS A 104 -12.94 -12.53 4.31
CA LYS A 104 -14.34 -12.97 4.38
C LYS A 104 -15.27 -12.02 3.63
N SER A 105 -15.10 -10.71 3.78
CA SER A 105 -15.95 -9.72 3.12
C SER A 105 -15.83 -9.81 1.60
N ILE A 106 -14.62 -9.97 1.07
CA ILE A 106 -14.38 -10.05 -0.37
C ILE A 106 -14.96 -11.32 -1.00
N THR A 107 -15.25 -12.37 -0.23
CA THR A 107 -15.90 -13.58 -0.77
C THR A 107 -17.34 -13.33 -1.25
N GLN A 108 -17.93 -12.20 -0.88
CA GLN A 108 -19.27 -11.79 -1.32
C GLN A 108 -19.26 -11.04 -2.66
N ALA A 109 -18.07 -10.70 -3.17
CA ALA A 109 -17.95 -9.96 -4.42
C ALA A 109 -18.28 -10.84 -5.65
N ASP A 110 -18.74 -10.20 -6.72
CA ASP A 110 -19.15 -10.86 -7.95
C ASP A 110 -18.02 -11.66 -8.60
N ASP A 111 -18.33 -12.88 -9.02
CA ASP A 111 -17.38 -13.82 -9.65
C ASP A 111 -16.07 -13.96 -8.86
N TYR A 112 -16.21 -13.99 -7.52
CA TYR A 112 -15.08 -14.21 -6.61
C TYR A 112 -14.42 -15.56 -6.86
N ARG A 113 -13.08 -15.55 -6.92
CA ARG A 113 -12.25 -16.76 -7.05
C ARG A 113 -10.97 -16.60 -6.25
N VAL A 114 -10.40 -17.71 -5.86
CA VAL A 114 -9.08 -17.80 -5.22
C VAL A 114 -8.09 -18.47 -6.16
N ARG A 115 -6.87 -17.94 -6.18
CA ARG A 115 -5.74 -18.55 -6.90
C ARG A 115 -4.53 -18.56 -5.99
N ALA A 116 -3.68 -19.56 -6.15
CA ALA A 116 -2.38 -19.56 -5.51
C ALA A 116 -1.33 -18.93 -6.44
N TYR A 117 -0.49 -18.09 -5.89
CA TYR A 117 0.75 -17.66 -6.52
C TYR A 117 1.90 -17.88 -5.54
N ARG A 118 2.72 -18.89 -5.82
CA ARG A 118 3.70 -19.41 -4.85
C ARG A 118 2.98 -19.82 -3.56
N ASP A 119 3.39 -19.28 -2.43
CA ASP A 119 2.84 -19.44 -1.08
C ASP A 119 1.82 -18.37 -0.67
N VAL A 120 1.46 -17.47 -1.62
CA VAL A 120 0.52 -16.39 -1.39
C VAL A 120 -0.85 -16.71 -1.99
N VAL A 121 -1.91 -16.47 -1.23
CA VAL A 121 -3.29 -16.56 -1.68
C VAL A 121 -3.64 -15.26 -2.42
N VAL A 122 -4.08 -15.37 -3.67
CA VAL A 122 -4.56 -14.24 -4.49
C VAL A 122 -6.07 -14.34 -4.61
N HIS A 123 -6.75 -13.32 -4.12
CA HIS A 123 -8.19 -13.13 -4.26
C HIS A 123 -8.46 -12.38 -5.57
N THR A 124 -9.51 -12.76 -6.28
CA THR A 124 -9.89 -12.11 -7.52
C THR A 124 -11.40 -12.09 -7.70
N TRP A 125 -11.93 -10.99 -8.20
CA TRP A 125 -13.36 -10.76 -8.41
C TRP A 125 -13.58 -9.78 -9.58
N MET A 126 -14.83 -9.59 -9.99
CA MET A 126 -15.19 -8.55 -10.94
C MET A 126 -15.48 -7.25 -10.19
N ASP A 127 -15.13 -6.12 -10.77
CA ASP A 127 -15.52 -4.81 -10.25
C ASP A 127 -17.06 -4.62 -10.33
N ASP A 128 -17.60 -3.61 -9.65
CA ASP A 128 -19.04 -3.35 -9.61
C ASP A 128 -19.66 -3.10 -10.99
N SER A 129 -18.85 -2.69 -11.98
CA SER A 129 -19.29 -2.54 -13.37
C SER A 129 -19.33 -3.86 -14.14
N GLY A 130 -18.76 -4.93 -13.59
CA GLY A 130 -18.58 -6.23 -14.25
C GLY A 130 -17.60 -6.20 -15.43
N SER A 131 -16.82 -5.13 -15.57
CA SER A 131 -15.96 -4.91 -16.75
C SER A 131 -14.50 -5.28 -16.51
N LYS A 132 -14.00 -5.14 -15.29
CA LYS A 132 -12.59 -5.39 -14.95
C LYS A 132 -12.45 -6.39 -13.81
N ARG A 133 -11.52 -7.31 -13.98
CA ARG A 133 -11.14 -8.23 -12.91
C ARG A 133 -10.15 -7.57 -11.99
N GLN A 134 -10.44 -7.62 -10.71
CA GLN A 134 -9.60 -7.11 -9.63
C GLN A 134 -8.80 -8.26 -9.00
N TYR A 135 -7.64 -7.93 -8.46
CA TYR A 135 -6.74 -8.87 -7.78
C TYR A 135 -6.22 -8.26 -6.51
N ALA A 136 -6.26 -9.00 -5.42
CA ALA A 136 -5.68 -8.61 -4.15
C ALA A 136 -4.95 -9.77 -3.48
N ALA A 137 -3.91 -9.46 -2.73
CA ALA A 137 -3.17 -10.43 -1.94
C ALA A 137 -2.56 -9.76 -0.71
N PHE A 138 -2.58 -10.45 0.42
CA PHE A 138 -1.79 -10.06 1.58
C PHE A 138 -0.36 -10.61 1.45
N HIS A 139 0.64 -9.72 1.47
CA HIS A 139 2.04 -10.12 1.59
C HIS A 139 2.42 -10.43 3.04
N LEU A 140 1.98 -9.55 3.95
CA LEU A 140 2.01 -9.69 5.41
C LEU A 140 0.60 -9.40 5.94
N ASP A 141 0.36 -9.58 7.23
CA ASP A 141 -0.97 -9.31 7.80
C ASP A 141 -1.35 -7.83 7.78
N ASP A 142 -0.36 -6.94 7.67
CA ASP A 142 -0.49 -5.49 7.64
C ASP A 142 -0.23 -4.87 6.26
N LEU A 143 0.06 -5.66 5.22
CA LEU A 143 0.40 -5.17 3.88
C LEU A 143 -0.43 -5.86 2.79
N LEU A 144 -1.37 -5.11 2.21
CA LEU A 144 -2.23 -5.52 1.11
C LEU A 144 -1.67 -5.00 -0.22
N VAL A 145 -1.60 -5.87 -1.21
CA VAL A 145 -1.31 -5.56 -2.62
C VAL A 145 -2.61 -5.63 -3.41
N PHE A 146 -2.93 -4.59 -4.16
CA PHE A 146 -4.10 -4.52 -5.02
C PHE A 146 -3.73 -4.09 -6.44
N SER A 147 -4.33 -4.70 -7.46
CA SER A 147 -4.17 -4.30 -8.88
C SER A 147 -5.33 -4.87 -9.71
N ASP A 148 -5.65 -4.22 -10.82
CA ASP A 148 -6.49 -4.77 -11.89
C ASP A 148 -5.71 -5.68 -12.87
N ARG A 149 -4.40 -5.89 -12.61
CA ARG A 149 -3.49 -6.68 -13.44
C ARG A 149 -2.80 -7.77 -12.65
N MET A 150 -3.07 -9.03 -13.00
CA MET A 150 -2.44 -10.19 -12.36
C MET A 150 -0.91 -10.24 -12.54
N ASP A 151 -0.40 -9.81 -13.69
CA ASP A 151 1.04 -9.76 -13.96
C ASP A 151 1.74 -8.73 -13.07
N LEU A 152 1.14 -7.55 -12.87
CA LEU A 152 1.68 -6.52 -12.00
C LEU A 152 1.58 -6.91 -10.52
N LEU A 153 0.46 -7.51 -10.09
CA LEU A 153 0.34 -8.05 -8.73
C LEU A 153 1.44 -9.10 -8.45
N LYS A 154 1.69 -10.02 -9.39
CA LYS A 154 2.76 -11.03 -9.25
C LYS A 154 4.14 -10.39 -9.17
N LEU A 155 4.43 -9.40 -10.03
CA LEU A 155 5.68 -8.65 -10.01
C LEU A 155 5.88 -7.97 -8.66
N THR A 156 4.84 -7.34 -8.14
CA THR A 156 4.87 -6.68 -6.83
C THR A 156 5.17 -7.67 -5.71
N LEU A 157 4.46 -8.81 -5.68
CA LEU A 157 4.72 -9.88 -4.70
C LEU A 157 6.14 -10.44 -4.80
N ASP A 158 6.69 -10.57 -6.00
CA ASP A 158 8.07 -11.02 -6.20
C ASP A 158 9.08 -9.97 -5.74
N THR A 159 8.80 -8.68 -5.91
CA THR A 159 9.62 -7.57 -5.39
C THR A 159 9.62 -7.56 -3.87
N LEU A 160 8.45 -7.63 -3.25
CA LEU A 160 8.29 -7.72 -1.79
C LEU A 160 9.03 -8.93 -1.19
N ALA A 161 9.01 -10.06 -1.91
CA ALA A 161 9.75 -11.27 -1.53
C ALA A 161 11.26 -11.21 -1.91
N LYS A 162 11.78 -10.04 -2.37
CA LYS A 162 13.18 -9.82 -2.81
C LYS A 162 13.63 -10.77 -3.93
N LYS A 163 12.69 -11.27 -4.75
CA LYS A 163 12.96 -12.13 -5.93
C LYS A 163 13.10 -11.32 -7.22
N LYS A 164 12.67 -10.06 -7.18
CA LYS A 164 12.81 -9.08 -8.26
C LYS A 164 13.35 -7.78 -7.69
N PRO A 165 14.09 -7.00 -8.50
CA PRO A 165 14.65 -5.73 -8.05
C PRO A 165 13.55 -4.71 -7.76
N SER A 166 13.82 -3.85 -6.80
CA SER A 166 13.01 -2.69 -6.43
C SER A 166 13.63 -1.40 -6.93
N VAL A 167 12.87 -0.33 -6.87
CA VAL A 167 13.37 1.03 -7.10
C VAL A 167 14.56 1.29 -6.18
N THR A 168 15.60 1.93 -6.72
CA THR A 168 16.75 2.38 -5.92
C THR A 168 16.28 3.43 -4.91
N PRO A 169 16.73 3.37 -3.65
CA PRO A 169 16.39 4.38 -2.67
C PRO A 169 16.79 5.78 -3.17
N ASP A 170 15.89 6.73 -3.03
CA ASP A 170 16.21 8.15 -3.22
C ASP A 170 16.84 8.68 -1.94
N GLU A 171 18.07 9.22 -2.04
CA GLU A 171 18.78 9.80 -0.89
C GLU A 171 18.12 11.11 -0.40
N ASN A 172 17.18 11.66 -1.16
CA ASN A 172 16.47 12.90 -0.84
C ASN A 172 15.14 12.67 -0.11
N ILE A 173 14.83 11.44 0.32
CA ILE A 173 13.64 11.18 1.15
C ILE A 173 13.91 11.66 2.57
N PHE A 174 13.14 12.64 3.02
CA PHE A 174 13.26 13.21 4.36
C PHE A 174 12.20 12.61 5.30
N ALA A 175 12.57 12.40 6.55
CA ALA A 175 11.59 12.06 7.59
C ALA A 175 10.58 13.20 7.75
N GLY A 176 9.30 12.87 7.85
CA GLY A 176 8.21 13.84 7.97
C GLY A 176 7.62 14.31 6.63
N GLU A 177 7.98 13.66 5.50
CA GLU A 177 7.30 13.90 4.23
C GLU A 177 5.93 13.23 4.21
N MET A 178 4.87 14.02 4.08
CA MET A 178 3.49 13.53 3.97
C MET A 178 3.21 12.85 2.62
N VAL A 179 3.89 13.31 1.56
CA VAL A 179 3.70 12.83 0.19
C VAL A 179 5.05 12.73 -0.49
N HIS A 180 5.34 11.59 -1.08
CA HIS A 180 6.52 11.38 -1.90
C HIS A 180 6.11 10.89 -3.29
N ALA A 181 6.58 11.57 -4.35
CA ALA A 181 6.20 11.28 -5.72
C ALA A 181 7.40 11.26 -6.66
N TYR A 182 7.36 10.35 -7.62
CA TYR A 182 8.33 10.25 -8.69
C TYR A 182 7.62 9.96 -10.02
N ALA A 183 8.10 10.57 -11.11
CA ALA A 183 7.68 10.22 -12.45
C ALA A 183 8.84 10.35 -13.44
N ASN A 184 9.07 9.30 -14.24
CA ASN A 184 10.02 9.32 -15.34
C ASN A 184 9.34 9.84 -16.60
N ILE A 185 9.34 11.17 -16.78
CA ILE A 185 8.64 11.85 -17.88
C ILE A 185 9.22 11.55 -19.29
N GLN A 186 10.38 10.88 -19.37
CA GLN A 186 10.97 10.47 -20.68
C GLN A 186 10.36 9.16 -21.19
N LYS A 187 9.62 8.44 -20.35
CA LYS A 187 9.07 7.13 -20.65
C LYS A 187 7.53 7.08 -20.57
N ILE A 188 6.91 8.13 -20.07
CA ILE A 188 5.48 8.36 -20.07
C ILE A 188 5.12 9.22 -21.29
#